data_c5461491ba3cfa16c06e2b3bb19f8561
#
_entry.id   c5461491ba3cfa16c06e2b3bb19f8561
#
_cell.length_a   1.000
_cell.length_b   1.000
_cell.length_c   1.000
_cell.angle_alpha   90.00
_cell.angle_beta   90.00
_cell.angle_gamma   90.00
#
_symmetry.space_group_name_H-M   'P 1'
#
loop_
_entity.id
_entity.type
_entity.pdbx_description
1 polymer ?
#
loop_
_entity_poly.entity_id
_entity_poly.type
_entity_poly.pdbx_seq_one_letter_code
_entity_poly.pdbx_strand_id
1 'polypeptide(L)'
;GEGYDTINREAKQAAARGSRMLFYPYLNGPSAPDYYPDAEGCFYGASLSSTRGDFALAVMRGVAFQIRIMLEAMGAYPEVTQLVLFGGGARSPLWCQCISDAAGVRVHVPSSSEAAGRGAAVLAGTAAGAWTKEAFPKDTGGNTYLPSDTLRDCYRRYREIERKLWAKEAVCSTS
;
A
#
# COMPACT_ATOMS: atom_id res chain seq x y z
N GLY A 1 19.54 -4.30 7.57
CA GLY A 1 20.65 -4.68 6.76
C GLY A 1 20.81 -3.81 5.54
N GLU A 2 22.00 -3.77 4.99
CA GLU A 2 22.37 -2.93 3.83
C GLU A 2 21.43 -3.09 2.61
N GLY A 3 20.82 -4.25 2.44
CA GLY A 3 19.94 -4.52 1.30
C GLY A 3 18.70 -3.63 1.21
N TYR A 4 18.01 -3.39 2.32
CA TYR A 4 16.77 -2.58 2.31
C TYR A 4 17.06 -1.10 2.13
N ASP A 5 18.11 -0.56 2.74
CA ASP A 5 18.48 0.84 2.60
C ASP A 5 18.92 1.15 1.16
N THR A 6 19.65 0.22 0.54
CA THR A 6 20.06 0.34 -0.86
C THR A 6 18.84 0.33 -1.78
N ILE A 7 17.90 -0.61 -1.59
CA ILE A 7 16.65 -0.69 -2.37
C ILE A 7 15.83 0.60 -2.22
N ASN A 8 15.67 1.10 -0.99
CA ASN A 8 14.96 2.36 -0.74
C ASN A 8 15.60 3.55 -1.44
N ARG A 9 16.94 3.64 -1.40
CA ARG A 9 17.69 4.70 -2.09
C ARG A 9 17.50 4.64 -3.60
N GLU A 10 17.61 3.46 -4.20
CA GLU A 10 17.44 3.26 -5.65
C GLU A 10 16.00 3.53 -6.09
N ALA A 11 15.00 3.09 -5.32
CA ALA A 11 13.61 3.40 -5.58
C ALA A 11 13.33 4.91 -5.51
N LYS A 12 13.94 5.62 -4.55
CA LYS A 12 13.86 7.08 -4.45
C LYS A 12 14.47 7.77 -5.67
N GLN A 13 15.60 7.27 -6.17
CA GLN A 13 16.20 7.77 -7.41
C GLN A 13 15.31 7.52 -8.63
N ALA A 14 14.68 6.34 -8.72
CA ALA A 14 13.72 6.02 -9.77
C ALA A 14 12.51 6.95 -9.73
N ALA A 15 12.00 7.27 -8.53
CA ALA A 15 10.92 8.24 -8.35
C ALA A 15 11.31 9.63 -8.86
N ALA A 16 12.52 10.10 -8.52
CA ALA A 16 13.05 11.39 -8.96
C ALA A 16 13.23 11.47 -10.49
N ARG A 17 13.54 10.35 -11.16
CA ARG A 17 13.59 10.26 -12.62
C ARG A 17 12.23 10.17 -13.29
N GLY A 18 11.15 10.11 -12.53
CA GLY A 18 9.80 9.99 -13.07
C GLY A 18 9.47 8.58 -13.60
N SER A 19 10.00 7.53 -12.98
CA SER A 19 9.70 6.15 -13.37
C SER A 19 8.19 5.91 -13.46
N ARG A 20 7.76 5.30 -14.58
CA ARG A 20 6.35 5.03 -14.88
C ARG A 20 6.01 3.55 -14.88
N MET A 21 6.94 2.69 -14.46
CA MET A 21 6.70 1.25 -14.35
C MET A 21 5.59 0.97 -13.33
N LEU A 22 4.72 0.06 -13.65
CA LEU A 22 3.64 -0.41 -12.78
C LEU A 22 3.89 -1.86 -12.40
N PHE A 23 3.40 -2.25 -11.23
CA PHE A 23 3.38 -3.63 -10.77
C PHE A 23 1.99 -4.00 -10.27
N TYR A 24 1.48 -5.11 -10.75
CA TYR A 24 0.21 -5.70 -10.31
C TYR A 24 0.52 -6.91 -9.43
N PRO A 25 0.22 -6.86 -8.13
CA PRO A 25 0.64 -7.88 -7.16
C PRO A 25 -0.28 -9.11 -7.13
N TYR A 26 -0.77 -9.57 -8.26
CA TYR A 26 -1.69 -10.70 -8.37
C TYR A 26 -0.96 -12.05 -8.40
N LEU A 27 0.02 -12.23 -7.47
CA LEU A 27 0.90 -13.40 -7.41
C LEU A 27 0.16 -14.70 -7.06
N ASN A 28 -1.01 -14.61 -6.46
CA ASN A 28 -1.88 -15.73 -6.14
C ASN A 28 -3.34 -15.42 -6.55
N GLY A 29 -3.48 -14.80 -7.70
CA GLY A 29 -4.73 -14.22 -8.14
C GLY A 29 -5.08 -12.90 -7.45
N PRO A 30 -6.08 -12.17 -7.94
CA PRO A 30 -6.52 -10.93 -7.32
C PRO A 30 -7.25 -11.23 -6.02
N SER A 31 -6.93 -10.46 -4.99
CA SER A 31 -7.75 -10.38 -3.78
C SER A 31 -8.91 -9.42 -4.03
N ALA A 32 -10.00 -9.59 -3.26
CA ALA A 32 -11.09 -8.62 -3.29
C ALA A 32 -10.55 -7.15 -3.35
N PRO A 33 -11.27 -6.21 -3.98
CA PRO A 33 -12.68 -6.33 -4.41
C PRO A 33 -12.85 -6.79 -5.86
N ASP A 34 -11.84 -6.62 -6.70
CA ASP A 34 -11.93 -6.93 -8.13
C ASP A 34 -11.58 -8.41 -8.36
N TYR A 35 -12.47 -9.15 -9.03
CA TYR A 35 -12.24 -10.55 -9.33
C TYR A 35 -11.84 -10.73 -10.80
N TYR A 36 -10.57 -11.01 -11.02
CA TYR A 36 -9.99 -11.34 -12.32
C TYR A 36 -9.38 -12.73 -12.26
N PRO A 37 -10.13 -13.81 -12.59
CA PRO A 37 -9.69 -15.20 -12.34
C PRO A 37 -8.37 -15.57 -13.05
N ASP A 38 -8.08 -14.91 -14.17
CA ASP A 38 -6.90 -15.17 -14.99
C ASP A 38 -5.77 -14.15 -14.73
N ALA A 39 -5.89 -13.30 -13.70
CA ALA A 39 -4.88 -12.29 -13.42
C ALA A 39 -3.68 -12.88 -12.72
N GLU A 40 -2.51 -12.53 -13.22
CA GLU A 40 -1.21 -12.91 -12.67
C GLU A 40 -0.40 -11.67 -12.28
N GLY A 41 0.56 -11.85 -11.36
CA GLY A 41 1.47 -10.77 -11.00
C GLY A 41 2.30 -10.35 -12.21
N CYS A 42 2.29 -9.04 -12.54
CA CYS A 42 3.08 -8.58 -13.67
C CYS A 42 3.69 -7.19 -13.46
N PHE A 43 4.82 -6.96 -14.16
CA PHE A 43 5.39 -5.63 -14.34
C PHE A 43 5.02 -5.09 -15.72
N TYR A 44 4.45 -3.89 -15.76
CA TYR A 44 4.05 -3.24 -17.00
C TYR A 44 4.88 -2.01 -17.28
N GLY A 45 5.39 -1.89 -18.51
CA GLY A 45 6.19 -0.72 -18.92
C GLY A 45 7.67 -0.84 -18.60
N ALA A 46 8.19 -2.07 -18.40
CA ALA A 46 9.62 -2.31 -18.34
C ALA A 46 10.29 -2.08 -19.70
N SER A 47 11.52 -1.58 -19.71
CA SER A 47 12.34 -1.33 -20.90
C SER A 47 13.80 -1.70 -20.62
N LEU A 48 14.64 -1.63 -21.64
CA LEU A 48 16.09 -1.89 -21.50
C LEU A 48 16.79 -0.89 -20.56
N SER A 49 16.21 0.29 -20.34
CA SER A 49 16.74 1.30 -19.42
C SER A 49 16.22 1.13 -17.99
N SER A 50 15.35 0.16 -17.73
CA SER A 50 14.79 -0.07 -16.41
C SER A 50 15.86 -0.60 -15.46
N THR A 51 15.89 -0.03 -14.27
CA THR A 51 16.84 -0.38 -13.21
C THR A 51 16.15 -1.14 -12.09
N ARG A 52 16.91 -1.77 -11.20
CA ARG A 52 16.39 -2.40 -9.98
C ARG A 52 15.53 -1.44 -9.15
N GLY A 53 15.89 -0.15 -9.10
CA GLY A 53 15.12 0.88 -8.43
C GLY A 53 13.73 1.11 -9.04
N ASP A 54 13.59 0.98 -10.36
CA ASP A 54 12.30 1.10 -11.04
C ASP A 54 11.36 -0.06 -10.66
N PHE A 55 11.89 -1.28 -10.60
CA PHE A 55 11.15 -2.45 -10.13
C PHE A 55 10.73 -2.32 -8.66
N ALA A 56 11.66 -1.90 -7.80
CA ALA A 56 11.36 -1.71 -6.38
C ALA A 56 10.28 -0.63 -6.16
N LEU A 57 10.38 0.50 -6.85
CA LEU A 57 9.37 1.56 -6.79
C LEU A 57 8.02 1.10 -7.31
N ALA A 58 8.00 0.33 -8.41
CA ALA A 58 6.77 -0.22 -8.97
C ALA A 58 6.07 -1.15 -7.97
N VAL A 59 6.82 -2.01 -7.26
CA VAL A 59 6.27 -2.86 -6.19
C VAL A 59 5.67 -2.02 -5.07
N MET A 60 6.39 -1.03 -4.56
CA MET A 60 5.89 -0.14 -3.50
C MET A 60 4.58 0.56 -3.90
N ARG A 61 4.53 1.11 -5.12
CA ARG A 61 3.35 1.79 -5.66
C ARG A 61 2.20 0.83 -5.92
N GLY A 62 2.48 -0.35 -6.49
CA GLY A 62 1.46 -1.36 -6.78
C GLY A 62 0.71 -1.81 -5.53
N VAL A 63 1.44 -2.10 -4.44
CA VAL A 63 0.83 -2.43 -3.14
C VAL A 63 0.05 -1.24 -2.57
N ALA A 64 0.59 -0.01 -2.68
CA ALA A 64 -0.12 1.19 -2.23
C ALA A 64 -1.43 1.42 -2.99
N PHE A 65 -1.46 1.13 -4.30
CA PHE A 65 -2.68 1.21 -5.11
C PHE A 65 -3.71 0.16 -4.73
N GLN A 66 -3.28 -1.06 -4.36
CA GLN A 66 -4.21 -2.07 -3.84
C GLN A 66 -4.85 -1.64 -2.51
N ILE A 67 -4.09 -1.00 -1.61
CA ILE A 67 -4.66 -0.43 -0.38
C ILE A 67 -5.76 0.59 -0.72
N ARG A 68 -5.53 1.48 -1.67
CA ARG A 68 -6.55 2.43 -2.12
C ARG A 68 -7.78 1.74 -2.69
N ILE A 69 -7.61 0.75 -3.57
CA ILE A 69 -8.70 -0.03 -4.15
C ILE A 69 -9.55 -0.69 -3.06
N MET A 70 -8.90 -1.27 -2.04
CA MET A 70 -9.62 -1.85 -0.90
C MET A 70 -10.41 -0.80 -0.10
N LEU A 71 -9.84 0.38 0.15
CA LEU A 71 -10.55 1.48 0.83
C LEU A 71 -11.78 1.94 0.04
N GLU A 72 -11.64 2.09 -1.28
CA GLU A 72 -12.74 2.47 -2.17
C GLU A 72 -13.87 1.41 -2.13
N ALA A 73 -13.51 0.13 -2.17
CA ALA A 73 -14.47 -0.99 -2.15
C ALA A 73 -15.18 -1.18 -0.82
N MET A 74 -14.53 -0.90 0.29
CA MET A 74 -15.14 -0.96 1.62
C MET A 74 -16.16 0.17 1.85
N GLY A 75 -16.34 1.09 0.90
CA GLY A 75 -17.17 2.28 1.08
C GLY A 75 -16.65 3.23 2.15
N ALA A 76 -15.45 2.98 2.66
CA ALA A 76 -14.84 3.79 3.71
C ALA A 76 -14.16 5.06 3.17
N TYR A 77 -14.01 5.16 1.87
CA TYR A 77 -13.44 6.32 1.21
C TYR A 77 -14.56 7.27 0.75
N PRO A 78 -14.57 8.55 1.08
CA PRO A 78 -13.49 9.33 1.71
C PRO A 78 -13.57 9.51 3.25
N GLU A 79 -14.37 8.73 3.95
CA GLU A 79 -14.57 8.89 5.41
C GLU A 79 -13.33 8.56 6.25
N VAL A 80 -12.47 7.66 5.73
CA VAL A 80 -11.19 7.34 6.37
C VAL A 80 -10.24 8.53 6.21
N THR A 81 -9.87 9.15 7.31
CA THR A 81 -8.95 10.29 7.35
C THR A 81 -7.52 9.92 7.69
N GLN A 82 -7.30 8.71 8.23
CA GLN A 82 -5.99 8.24 8.65
C GLN A 82 -5.87 6.73 8.55
N LEU A 83 -4.73 6.26 8.08
CA LEU A 83 -4.26 4.89 8.19
C LEU A 83 -3.17 4.81 9.26
N VAL A 84 -3.16 3.73 10.03
CA VAL A 84 -2.09 3.41 10.97
C VAL A 84 -1.30 2.23 10.42
N LEU A 85 -0.01 2.43 10.16
CA LEU A 85 0.85 1.45 9.49
C LEU A 85 1.84 0.83 10.49
N PHE A 86 1.90 -0.50 10.50
CA PHE A 86 2.79 -1.28 11.35
C PHE A 86 3.64 -2.26 10.54
N GLY A 87 4.65 -2.82 11.19
CA GLY A 87 5.47 -3.91 10.64
C GLY A 87 6.64 -3.44 9.79
N GLY A 88 7.26 -4.38 9.09
CA GLY A 88 8.53 -4.15 8.39
C GLY A 88 8.46 -3.06 7.31
N GLY A 89 7.36 -2.99 6.56
CA GLY A 89 7.14 -1.99 5.52
C GLY A 89 7.08 -0.55 6.07
N ALA A 90 6.59 -0.39 7.30
CA ALA A 90 6.52 0.91 7.96
C ALA A 90 7.90 1.53 8.26
N ARG A 91 8.98 0.75 8.16
CA ARG A 91 10.35 1.24 8.29
C ARG A 91 10.87 1.99 7.06
N SER A 92 10.16 1.93 5.93
CA SER A 92 10.52 2.65 4.70
C SER A 92 9.74 3.97 4.61
N PRO A 93 10.36 5.14 4.83
CA PRO A 93 9.69 6.43 4.66
C PRO A 93 9.12 6.63 3.25
N LEU A 94 9.84 6.15 2.23
CA LEU A 94 9.38 6.21 0.85
C LEU A 94 8.09 5.41 0.65
N TRP A 95 8.02 4.20 1.21
CA TRP A 95 6.81 3.37 1.07
C TRP A 95 5.63 3.95 1.86
N CYS A 96 5.88 4.46 3.09
CA CYS A 96 4.84 5.16 3.86
C CYS A 96 4.28 6.36 3.11
N GLN A 97 5.14 7.15 2.45
CA GLN A 97 4.70 8.26 1.60
C GLN A 97 3.93 7.77 0.38
N CYS A 98 4.38 6.72 -0.31
CA CYS A 98 3.64 6.13 -1.43
C CYS A 98 2.22 5.68 -1.01
N ILE A 99 2.07 5.08 0.17
CA ILE A 99 0.76 4.67 0.69
C ILE A 99 -0.11 5.89 0.97
N SER A 100 0.44 6.93 1.61
CA SER A 100 -0.28 8.17 1.88
C SER A 100 -0.75 8.84 0.59
N ASP A 101 0.14 8.99 -0.39
CA ASP A 101 -0.16 9.63 -1.69
C ASP A 101 -1.17 8.80 -2.51
N ALA A 102 -1.04 7.48 -2.51
CA ALA A 102 -1.95 6.61 -3.23
C ALA A 102 -3.34 6.59 -2.60
N ALA A 103 -3.42 6.42 -1.29
CA ALA A 103 -4.67 6.37 -0.56
C ALA A 103 -5.35 7.74 -0.41
N GLY A 104 -4.60 8.84 -0.58
CA GLY A 104 -5.12 10.19 -0.40
C GLY A 104 -5.45 10.53 1.05
N VAL A 105 -4.89 9.79 2.01
CA VAL A 105 -5.15 9.95 3.44
C VAL A 105 -3.85 9.99 4.23
N ARG A 106 -3.90 10.57 5.42
CA ARG A 106 -2.76 10.57 6.33
C ARG A 106 -2.34 9.15 6.70
N VAL A 107 -1.03 8.88 6.71
CA VAL A 107 -0.46 7.65 7.24
C VAL A 107 0.32 7.97 8.51
N HIS A 108 -0.03 7.31 9.60
CA HIS A 108 0.67 7.39 10.89
C HIS A 108 1.42 6.08 11.15
N VAL A 109 2.70 6.18 11.44
CA VAL A 109 3.54 5.06 11.88
C VAL A 109 3.88 5.29 13.35
N PRO A 110 3.31 4.50 14.27
CA PRO A 110 3.57 4.64 15.70
C PRO A 110 5.04 4.45 16.06
N SER A 111 5.47 4.97 17.20
CA SER A 111 6.83 4.80 17.70
C SER A 111 7.15 3.35 18.06
N SER A 112 6.13 2.60 18.51
CA SER A 112 6.23 1.17 18.79
C SER A 112 5.90 0.33 17.56
N SER A 113 6.87 -0.48 17.12
CA SER A 113 6.67 -1.44 16.02
C SER A 113 5.87 -2.68 16.42
N GLU A 114 5.69 -2.91 17.74
CA GLU A 114 5.13 -4.14 18.33
C GLU A 114 3.61 -4.06 18.54
N ALA A 115 2.87 -3.71 17.49
CA ALA A 115 1.41 -3.54 17.56
C ALA A 115 0.68 -4.81 18.03
N ALA A 116 1.07 -5.98 17.50
CA ALA A 116 0.45 -7.26 17.86
C ALA A 116 0.71 -7.60 19.34
N GLY A 117 1.93 -7.46 19.82
CA GLY A 117 2.30 -7.68 21.22
C GLY A 117 1.56 -6.71 22.16
N ARG A 118 1.47 -5.44 21.79
CA ARG A 118 0.69 -4.44 22.56
C ARG A 118 -0.80 -4.81 22.61
N GLY A 119 -1.38 -5.21 21.48
CA GLY A 119 -2.78 -5.64 21.42
C GLY A 119 -3.04 -6.85 22.32
N ALA A 120 -2.18 -7.87 22.26
CA ALA A 120 -2.26 -9.03 23.12
C ALA A 120 -2.14 -8.67 24.61
N ALA A 121 -1.22 -7.78 24.97
CA ALA A 121 -1.06 -7.30 26.35
C ALA A 121 -2.31 -6.55 26.85
N VAL A 122 -2.92 -5.70 26.00
CA VAL A 122 -4.18 -5.02 26.33
C VAL A 122 -5.29 -6.03 26.64
N LEU A 123 -5.48 -7.00 25.77
CA LEU A 123 -6.53 -8.02 25.94
C LEU A 123 -6.28 -8.88 27.19
N ALA A 124 -5.06 -9.36 27.39
CA ALA A 124 -4.71 -10.21 28.53
C ALA A 124 -4.86 -9.45 29.86
N GLY A 125 -4.37 -8.21 29.95
CA GLY A 125 -4.45 -7.42 31.17
C GLY A 125 -5.88 -6.96 31.50
N THR A 126 -6.69 -6.67 30.46
CA THR A 126 -8.12 -6.38 30.65
C THR A 126 -8.86 -7.62 31.15
N ALA A 127 -8.62 -8.79 30.57
CA ALA A 127 -9.22 -10.05 31.00
C ALA A 127 -8.81 -10.45 32.42
N ALA A 128 -7.58 -10.15 32.84
CA ALA A 128 -7.08 -10.39 34.17
C ALA A 128 -7.51 -9.33 35.18
N GLY A 129 -8.22 -8.28 34.78
CA GLY A 129 -8.64 -7.17 35.65
C GLY A 129 -7.48 -6.25 36.09
N ALA A 130 -6.30 -6.35 35.43
CA ALA A 130 -5.13 -5.54 35.78
C ALA A 130 -5.29 -4.06 35.40
N TRP A 131 -6.04 -3.80 34.29
CA TRP A 131 -6.41 -2.45 33.82
C TRP A 131 -7.66 -2.48 32.93
N THR A 132 -8.23 -1.31 32.71
CA THR A 132 -9.25 -1.13 31.67
C THR A 132 -8.58 -0.87 30.32
N LYS A 133 -9.30 -1.10 29.23
CA LYS A 133 -8.81 -0.86 27.86
C LYS A 133 -8.38 0.61 27.67
N GLU A 134 -9.06 1.54 28.32
CA GLU A 134 -8.82 2.98 28.28
C GLU A 134 -7.58 3.40 29.06
N ALA A 135 -7.24 2.65 30.11
CA ALA A 135 -6.08 2.93 30.98
C ALA A 135 -4.76 2.50 30.35
N PHE A 136 -4.79 1.70 29.25
CA PHE A 136 -3.55 1.29 28.59
C PHE A 136 -2.91 2.50 27.88
N PRO A 137 -1.59 2.74 28.07
CA PRO A 137 -0.92 3.89 27.50
C PRO A 137 -1.06 3.94 25.98
N LYS A 138 -1.59 5.05 25.46
CA LYS A 138 -1.65 5.29 24.02
C LYS A 138 -0.25 5.60 23.50
N ASP A 139 0.07 5.07 22.32
CA ASP A 139 1.27 5.48 21.59
C ASP A 139 1.00 6.87 20.97
N THR A 140 1.66 7.90 21.50
CA THR A 140 1.52 9.28 21.01
C THR A 140 2.71 9.74 20.17
N GLY A 141 3.73 8.87 20.04
CA GLY A 141 4.92 9.14 19.22
C GLY A 141 4.79 8.60 17.80
N GLY A 142 5.85 8.79 17.02
CA GLY A 142 5.96 8.20 15.69
C GLY A 142 6.02 9.25 14.58
N ASN A 143 5.93 8.77 13.34
CA ASN A 143 6.02 9.59 12.14
C ASN A 143 4.66 9.69 11.44
N THR A 144 4.38 10.85 10.87
CA THR A 144 3.16 11.08 10.09
C THR A 144 3.51 11.54 8.68
N TYR A 145 2.89 10.90 7.69
CA TYR A 145 3.03 11.22 6.27
C TYR A 145 1.71 11.80 5.77
N LEU A 146 1.79 12.97 5.16
CA LEU A 146 0.62 13.64 4.60
C LEU A 146 0.50 13.33 3.11
N PRO A 147 -0.72 13.14 2.58
CA PRO A 147 -0.92 12.84 1.18
C PRO A 147 -0.56 14.02 0.29
N SER A 148 -0.03 13.70 -0.88
CA SER A 148 0.15 14.63 -2.00
C SER A 148 -0.52 14.10 -3.26
N ASP A 149 -0.68 14.94 -4.27
CA ASP A 149 -1.27 14.54 -5.56
C ASP A 149 -0.29 13.82 -6.50
N THR A 150 0.93 13.54 -6.04
CA THR A 150 2.03 13.00 -6.85
C THR A 150 1.67 11.68 -7.57
N LEU A 151 0.85 10.84 -6.97
CA LEU A 151 0.48 9.54 -7.53
C LEU A 151 -0.90 9.49 -8.20
N ARG A 152 -1.64 10.60 -8.27
CA ARG A 152 -3.00 10.65 -8.85
C ARG A 152 -3.04 10.13 -10.29
N ASP A 153 -2.20 10.66 -11.17
CA ASP A 153 -2.16 10.25 -12.58
C ASP A 153 -1.60 8.83 -12.75
N CYS A 154 -0.66 8.45 -11.90
CA CYS A 154 -0.11 7.10 -11.89
C CYS A 154 -1.18 6.07 -11.49
N TYR A 155 -2.00 6.37 -10.48
CA TYR A 155 -3.12 5.53 -10.07
C TYR A 155 -4.19 5.42 -11.15
N ARG A 156 -4.57 6.54 -11.79
CA ARG A 156 -5.52 6.53 -12.91
C ARG A 156 -5.03 5.60 -14.04
N ARG A 157 -3.78 5.74 -14.45
CA ARG A 157 -3.14 4.88 -15.44
C ARG A 157 -3.10 3.41 -14.99
N TYR A 158 -2.82 3.15 -13.71
CA TYR A 158 -2.85 1.82 -13.13
C TYR A 158 -4.22 1.16 -13.35
N ARG A 159 -5.32 1.82 -12.98
CA ARG A 159 -6.68 1.31 -13.14
C ARG A 159 -7.10 1.14 -14.61
N GLU A 160 -6.66 2.01 -15.50
CA GLU A 160 -6.92 1.90 -16.94
C GLU A 160 -6.26 0.66 -17.54
N ILE A 161 -4.98 0.43 -17.21
CA ILE A 161 -4.22 -0.71 -17.73
C ILE A 161 -4.72 -2.02 -17.11
N GLU A 162 -5.01 -2.04 -15.82
CA GLU A 162 -5.59 -3.19 -15.13
C GLU A 162 -6.86 -3.69 -15.84
N ARG A 163 -7.78 -2.78 -16.15
CA ARG A 163 -9.00 -3.12 -16.89
C ARG A 163 -8.71 -3.65 -18.30
N LYS A 164 -7.74 -3.08 -19.01
CA LYS A 164 -7.35 -3.56 -20.34
C LYS A 164 -6.71 -4.94 -20.32
N LEU A 165 -5.99 -5.28 -19.26
CA LEU A 165 -5.32 -6.57 -19.12
C LEU A 165 -6.29 -7.70 -18.74
N TRP A 166 -7.22 -7.42 -17.81
CA TRP A 166 -8.00 -8.50 -17.18
C TRP A 166 -9.52 -8.30 -17.13
N ALA A 167 -10.06 -7.11 -17.33
CA ALA A 167 -11.50 -7.00 -17.48
C ALA A 167 -11.90 -7.64 -18.80
N LYS A 168 -12.56 -8.80 -18.74
CA LYS A 168 -13.22 -9.37 -19.92
C LYS A 168 -14.26 -8.37 -20.39
N GLU A 169 -14.22 -7.97 -21.66
CA GLU A 169 -15.37 -7.32 -22.27
C GLU A 169 -16.57 -8.22 -22.00
N ALA A 170 -17.62 -7.65 -21.41
CA ALA A 170 -18.87 -8.37 -21.28
C ALA A 170 -19.28 -8.79 -22.69
N VAL A 171 -19.07 -10.03 -23.01
CA VAL A 171 -19.58 -10.61 -24.26
C VAL A 171 -21.08 -10.44 -24.18
N CYS A 172 -21.56 -9.47 -24.92
CA CYS A 172 -23.00 -9.23 -25.09
C CYS A 172 -23.55 -10.51 -25.73
N SER A 173 -24.05 -11.43 -24.89
CA SER A 173 -24.82 -12.59 -25.34
C SER A 173 -26.16 -12.11 -25.87
N THR A 174 -26.16 -11.59 -27.09
CA THR A 174 -27.35 -11.54 -27.92
C THR A 174 -27.56 -12.93 -28.50
N SER A 175 -28.43 -13.67 -27.89
CA SER A 175 -29.11 -14.84 -28.51
C SER A 175 -30.54 -14.84 -28.07
#